data_0f433b70d79b92631dade6e2afc1f15c
#
_entry.id   0f433b70d79b92631dade6e2afc1f15c
#
_cell.length_a   1.000
_cell.length_b   1.000
_cell.length_c   1.000
_cell.angle_alpha   90.00
_cell.angle_beta   90.00
_cell.angle_gamma   90.00
#
_symmetry.space_group_name_H-M   'P 1'
#
loop_
_entity.id
_entity.type
_entity.pdbx_description
1 polymer ?
#
loop_
_entity_poly.entity_id
_entity_poly.type
_entity_poly.pdbx_seq_one_letter_code
_entity_poly.pdbx_strand_id
1 'polypeptide(L)'
;MSASANTLDAMRIATWNVNSIRARVVRTVEFCVREDVDVLLMQEIKCKPEQFPYAEFEAAGYTVEAHGLNQWNGVAIASREPIEDLQVGFPGMPGFAKGHEGPDAPLEARAIGATIGGLELWSLYVPNGRGLDDPHYRYKLDWLEALRGYAADALAADPDRALAFTGDFNIAPTDADNGDPTVVEGATTHVSPPEREAFRALLDAGLTDTVRPLIPTGYTYWDYKQLRFPRNEGMRIDFILGSHAFADAVVAASIHRDERKGEIPSDHVPVAVDLDLAAPDDDDRPMIW
;
A
#
# COMPACT_ATOMS: atom_id res chain seq x y z
N MET A 1 -21.37 24.64 -21.38
CA MET A 1 -21.18 24.88 -19.94
C MET A 1 -19.98 24.01 -19.58
N SER A 2 -18.81 24.63 -19.45
CA SER A 2 -17.58 23.93 -19.05
C SER A 2 -17.72 23.65 -17.55
N ALA A 3 -17.76 22.37 -17.16
CA ALA A 3 -17.58 22.01 -15.77
C ALA A 3 -16.15 22.47 -15.41
N SER A 4 -16.01 23.38 -14.48
CA SER A 4 -14.74 23.68 -13.86
C SER A 4 -14.28 22.37 -13.19
N ALA A 5 -13.19 21.80 -13.63
CA ALA A 5 -12.50 20.77 -12.89
C ALA A 5 -12.20 21.37 -11.52
N ASN A 6 -12.80 20.79 -10.48
CA ASN A 6 -12.43 21.12 -9.10
C ASN A 6 -11.03 20.55 -8.94
N THR A 7 -10.00 21.38 -9.02
CA THR A 7 -8.64 20.98 -8.67
C THR A 7 -8.63 20.77 -7.16
N LEU A 8 -8.34 19.55 -6.75
CA LEU A 8 -8.08 19.22 -5.35
C LEU A 8 -6.77 19.91 -4.96
N ASP A 9 -6.81 20.80 -3.99
CA ASP A 9 -5.61 21.51 -3.51
C ASP A 9 -4.78 20.63 -2.57
N ALA A 10 -5.40 19.64 -1.91
CA ALA A 10 -4.75 18.71 -1.00
C ALA A 10 -5.48 17.36 -0.97
N MET A 11 -4.76 16.27 -0.64
CA MET A 11 -5.33 14.94 -0.49
C MET A 11 -4.60 14.16 0.61
N ARG A 12 -5.35 13.50 1.50
CA ARG A 12 -4.80 12.53 2.45
C ARG A 12 -5.02 11.10 1.98
N ILE A 13 -3.94 10.39 1.75
CA ILE A 13 -3.93 8.98 1.30
C ILE A 13 -3.41 8.10 2.43
N ALA A 14 -4.13 7.02 2.74
CA ALA A 14 -3.70 6.03 3.72
C ALA A 14 -3.67 4.63 3.12
N THR A 15 -2.77 3.79 3.61
CA THR A 15 -2.75 2.36 3.35
C THR A 15 -2.87 1.58 4.66
N TRP A 16 -3.63 0.48 4.65
CA TRP A 16 -3.83 -0.35 5.83
C TRP A 16 -4.13 -1.81 5.48
N ASN A 17 -3.28 -2.72 5.91
CA ASN A 17 -3.64 -4.13 5.98
C ASN A 17 -4.64 -4.31 7.13
N VAL A 18 -5.92 -4.48 6.80
CA VAL A 18 -7.02 -4.54 7.77
C VAL A 18 -7.22 -5.93 8.37
N ASN A 19 -6.51 -6.94 7.88
CA ASN A 19 -6.61 -8.33 8.35
C ASN A 19 -8.07 -8.78 8.59
N SER A 20 -8.89 -8.73 7.55
CA SER A 20 -10.35 -8.93 7.48
C SER A 20 -11.17 -7.68 7.74
N ILE A 21 -11.67 -7.09 6.66
CA ILE A 21 -12.53 -5.90 6.70
C ILE A 21 -13.85 -6.18 7.44
N ARG A 22 -14.44 -7.35 7.27
CA ARG A 22 -15.70 -7.70 7.95
C ARG A 22 -15.59 -7.72 9.48
N ALA A 23 -14.41 -8.01 10.00
CA ALA A 23 -14.16 -7.99 11.44
C ALA A 23 -13.85 -6.59 11.96
N ARG A 24 -13.49 -5.64 11.09
CA ARG A 24 -12.92 -4.34 11.46
C ARG A 24 -13.55 -3.15 10.75
N VAL A 25 -14.71 -3.35 10.10
CA VAL A 25 -15.35 -2.29 9.30
C VAL A 25 -15.60 -1.02 10.11
N VAL A 26 -16.17 -1.14 11.30
CA VAL A 26 -16.47 0.02 12.18
C VAL A 26 -15.19 0.81 12.48
N ARG A 27 -14.15 0.13 12.93
CA ARG A 27 -12.84 0.73 13.23
C ARG A 27 -12.22 1.38 12.00
N THR A 28 -12.32 0.71 10.84
CA THR A 28 -11.72 1.22 9.59
C THR A 28 -12.42 2.49 9.13
N VAL A 29 -13.75 2.52 9.16
CA VAL A 29 -14.53 3.71 8.80
C VAL A 29 -14.33 4.83 9.84
N GLU A 30 -14.34 4.52 11.14
CA GLU A 30 -14.05 5.51 12.19
C GLU A 30 -12.65 6.13 12.03
N PHE A 31 -11.65 5.34 11.67
CA PHE A 31 -10.31 5.84 11.34
C PHE A 31 -10.36 6.81 10.17
N CYS A 32 -10.99 6.44 9.06
CA CYS A 32 -11.08 7.30 7.88
C CYS A 32 -11.76 8.64 8.17
N VAL A 33 -12.85 8.62 8.95
CA VAL A 33 -13.58 9.84 9.31
C VAL A 33 -12.78 10.71 10.29
N ARG A 34 -12.18 10.10 11.32
CA ARG A 34 -11.41 10.82 12.36
C ARG A 34 -10.16 11.48 11.82
N GLU A 35 -9.45 10.79 10.93
CA GLU A 35 -8.18 11.26 10.36
C GLU A 35 -8.40 12.02 9.04
N ASP A 36 -9.65 12.23 8.63
CA ASP A 36 -10.01 12.91 7.38
C ASP A 36 -9.31 12.34 6.14
N VAL A 37 -9.35 11.01 6.00
CA VAL A 37 -8.71 10.28 4.90
C VAL A 37 -9.55 10.44 3.63
N ASP A 38 -8.96 10.86 2.53
CA ASP A 38 -9.65 10.96 1.23
C ASP A 38 -9.62 9.64 0.47
N VAL A 39 -8.48 8.92 0.53
CA VAL A 39 -8.31 7.63 -0.12
C VAL A 39 -7.69 6.62 0.85
N LEU A 40 -8.38 5.51 1.09
CA LEU A 40 -7.86 4.37 1.85
C LEU A 40 -7.62 3.17 0.93
N LEU A 41 -6.37 2.69 0.90
CA LEU A 41 -5.95 1.51 0.16
C LEU A 41 -5.79 0.33 1.16
N MET A 42 -6.64 -0.71 1.01
CA MET A 42 -6.75 -1.80 1.98
C MET A 42 -6.15 -3.09 1.45
N GLN A 43 -5.51 -3.86 2.34
CA GLN A 43 -5.01 -5.20 2.09
C GLN A 43 -5.65 -6.19 3.06
N GLU A 44 -5.62 -7.46 2.69
CA GLU A 44 -6.24 -8.56 3.45
C GLU A 44 -7.70 -8.32 3.81
N ILE A 45 -8.51 -7.85 2.85
CA ILE A 45 -9.96 -7.69 3.09
C ILE A 45 -10.65 -9.02 3.42
N LYS A 46 -10.06 -10.16 2.99
CA LYS A 46 -10.47 -11.54 3.33
C LYS A 46 -11.95 -11.83 3.05
N CYS A 47 -12.47 -11.29 1.97
CA CYS A 47 -13.83 -11.56 1.51
C CYS A 47 -13.92 -11.38 -0.01
N LYS A 48 -14.98 -11.95 -0.59
CA LYS A 48 -15.35 -11.63 -1.97
C LYS A 48 -16.05 -10.27 -2.03
N PRO A 49 -16.12 -9.61 -3.21
CA PRO A 49 -16.79 -8.32 -3.35
C PRO A 49 -18.23 -8.32 -2.80
N GLU A 50 -19.01 -9.39 -3.01
CA GLU A 50 -20.40 -9.47 -2.54
C GLU A 50 -20.53 -9.54 -1.02
N GLN A 51 -19.43 -9.76 -0.30
CA GLN A 51 -19.36 -9.86 1.15
C GLN A 51 -18.70 -8.62 1.79
N PHE A 52 -18.24 -7.67 0.95
CA PHE A 52 -17.62 -6.45 1.44
C PHE A 52 -18.68 -5.54 2.07
N PRO A 53 -18.41 -4.90 3.20
CA PRO A 53 -19.37 -4.03 3.89
C PRO A 53 -19.42 -2.63 3.26
N TYR A 54 -19.99 -2.52 2.05
CA TYR A 54 -20.05 -1.26 1.30
C TYR A 54 -20.87 -0.19 2.01
N ALA A 55 -21.99 -0.59 2.64
CA ALA A 55 -22.95 0.35 3.23
C ALA A 55 -22.35 1.24 4.29
N GLU A 56 -21.40 0.72 5.09
CA GLU A 56 -20.72 1.45 6.14
C GLU A 56 -19.78 2.52 5.55
N PHE A 57 -19.12 2.22 4.45
CA PHE A 57 -18.27 3.17 3.73
C PHE A 57 -19.09 4.23 2.99
N GLU A 58 -20.16 3.81 2.30
CA GLU A 58 -21.10 4.72 1.62
C GLU A 58 -21.72 5.71 2.59
N ALA A 59 -22.13 5.24 3.78
CA ALA A 59 -22.68 6.11 4.84
C ALA A 59 -21.67 7.17 5.33
N ALA A 60 -20.36 6.91 5.19
CA ALA A 60 -19.28 7.83 5.51
C ALA A 60 -18.79 8.66 4.31
N GLY A 61 -19.44 8.52 3.14
CA GLY A 61 -19.16 9.31 1.94
C GLY A 61 -18.08 8.72 1.02
N TYR A 62 -17.77 7.42 1.16
CA TYR A 62 -16.79 6.74 0.32
C TYR A 62 -17.44 5.87 -0.74
N THR A 63 -16.91 5.89 -1.96
CA THR A 63 -17.08 4.85 -2.96
C THR A 63 -16.00 3.79 -2.76
N VAL A 64 -16.33 2.51 -2.95
CA VAL A 64 -15.37 1.42 -2.74
C VAL A 64 -15.33 0.51 -3.96
N GLU A 65 -14.10 0.20 -4.39
CA GLU A 65 -13.79 -0.86 -5.33
C GLU A 65 -12.99 -1.96 -4.63
N ALA A 66 -13.46 -3.20 -4.71
CA ALA A 66 -12.88 -4.33 -4.01
C ALA A 66 -12.58 -5.50 -4.95
N HIS A 67 -11.40 -6.09 -4.79
CA HIS A 67 -10.99 -7.31 -5.46
C HIS A 67 -10.61 -8.38 -4.43
N GLY A 68 -11.40 -9.44 -4.37
CA GLY A 68 -11.20 -10.55 -3.45
C GLY A 68 -11.79 -11.84 -3.99
N LEU A 69 -11.06 -12.94 -3.86
CA LEU A 69 -11.46 -14.26 -4.39
C LEU A 69 -11.93 -15.20 -3.29
N ASN A 70 -11.42 -15.01 -2.08
CA ASN A 70 -11.65 -15.91 -0.96
C ASN A 70 -11.31 -15.23 0.38
N GLN A 71 -11.12 -16.02 1.44
CA GLN A 71 -10.84 -15.58 2.81
C GLN A 71 -9.36 -15.33 3.15
N TRP A 72 -8.43 -15.43 2.17
CA TRP A 72 -6.98 -15.43 2.47
C TRP A 72 -6.27 -14.14 2.09
N ASN A 73 -6.69 -13.46 1.07
CA ASN A 73 -6.11 -12.23 0.56
C ASN A 73 -7.22 -11.22 0.22
N GLY A 74 -7.04 -10.43 -0.80
CA GLY A 74 -7.98 -9.41 -1.24
C GLY A 74 -7.51 -8.00 -0.92
N VAL A 75 -7.77 -7.10 -1.84
CA VAL A 75 -7.40 -5.69 -1.80
C VAL A 75 -8.60 -4.82 -2.14
N ALA A 76 -8.63 -3.58 -1.65
CA ALA A 76 -9.69 -2.64 -1.97
C ALA A 76 -9.18 -1.19 -1.93
N ILE A 77 -9.90 -0.32 -2.60
CA ILE A 77 -9.75 1.14 -2.58
C ILE A 77 -11.06 1.74 -2.13
N ALA A 78 -11.05 2.56 -1.08
CA ALA A 78 -12.15 3.41 -0.67
C ALA A 78 -11.76 4.87 -0.91
N SER A 79 -12.60 5.64 -1.62
CA SER A 79 -12.30 7.02 -2.00
C SER A 79 -13.51 7.93 -1.86
N ARG A 80 -13.29 9.16 -1.41
CA ARG A 80 -14.26 10.25 -1.48
C ARG A 80 -14.33 10.86 -2.87
N GLU A 81 -13.23 10.75 -3.62
CA GLU A 81 -13.12 11.22 -4.98
C GLU A 81 -13.49 10.12 -5.99
N PRO A 82 -13.85 10.47 -7.24
CA PRO A 82 -14.12 9.49 -8.28
C PRO A 82 -12.97 8.51 -8.47
N ILE A 83 -13.30 7.21 -8.60
CA ILE A 83 -12.36 6.14 -8.92
C ILE A 83 -12.43 5.92 -10.43
N GLU A 84 -11.37 6.23 -11.15
CA GLU A 84 -11.27 6.15 -12.61
C GLU A 84 -10.23 5.08 -13.00
N ASP A 85 -10.30 4.59 -14.24
CA ASP A 85 -9.33 3.64 -14.82
C ASP A 85 -8.99 2.43 -13.93
N LEU A 86 -10.00 1.86 -13.28
CA LEU A 86 -9.86 0.72 -12.37
C LEU A 86 -9.14 -0.46 -13.05
N GLN A 87 -8.12 -0.97 -12.39
CA GLN A 87 -7.32 -2.12 -12.84
C GLN A 87 -7.24 -3.17 -11.73
N VAL A 88 -7.42 -4.43 -12.10
CA VAL A 88 -7.26 -5.59 -11.22
C VAL A 88 -6.05 -6.39 -11.66
N GLY A 89 -5.02 -6.42 -10.81
CA GLY A 89 -3.70 -6.92 -11.18
C GLY A 89 -2.95 -5.93 -12.09
N PHE A 90 -1.66 -5.80 -11.90
CA PHE A 90 -0.81 -4.99 -12.79
C PHE A 90 -0.29 -5.84 -13.97
N PRO A 91 0.10 -5.21 -15.09
CA PRO A 91 0.66 -5.92 -16.24
C PRO A 91 1.83 -6.82 -15.87
N GLY A 92 1.77 -8.09 -16.28
CA GLY A 92 2.81 -9.07 -15.97
C GLY A 92 2.78 -9.67 -14.57
N MET A 93 1.79 -9.32 -13.73
CA MET A 93 1.64 -9.90 -12.39
C MET A 93 1.52 -11.43 -12.49
N PRO A 94 2.42 -12.20 -11.81
CA PRO A 94 2.35 -13.66 -11.84
C PRO A 94 1.24 -14.18 -10.92
N GLY A 95 0.72 -15.38 -11.24
CA GLY A 95 -0.20 -16.13 -10.39
C GLY A 95 0.50 -17.15 -9.51
N PHE A 96 -0.26 -17.74 -8.58
CA PHE A 96 0.21 -18.82 -7.74
C PHE A 96 -0.93 -19.78 -7.36
N ALA A 97 -0.66 -21.08 -7.54
CA ALA A 97 -1.42 -22.13 -6.88
C ALA A 97 -0.48 -23.27 -6.54
N LYS A 98 -0.58 -23.82 -5.35
CA LYS A 98 0.26 -24.93 -4.92
C LYS A 98 0.15 -26.13 -5.89
N GLY A 99 1.26 -26.52 -6.49
CA GLY A 99 1.32 -27.58 -7.50
C GLY A 99 0.97 -27.12 -8.93
N HIS A 100 0.80 -25.83 -9.16
CA HIS A 100 0.57 -25.19 -10.45
C HIS A 100 1.37 -23.88 -10.49
N GLU A 101 2.66 -23.98 -10.26
CA GLU A 101 3.59 -22.86 -10.37
C GLU A 101 3.94 -22.65 -11.85
N GLY A 102 3.84 -21.42 -12.33
CA GLY A 102 4.18 -21.07 -13.72
C GLY A 102 3.28 -19.99 -14.30
N PRO A 103 3.47 -19.64 -15.59
CA PRO A 103 2.79 -18.51 -16.23
C PRO A 103 1.27 -18.67 -16.33
N ASP A 104 0.75 -19.91 -16.27
CA ASP A 104 -0.69 -20.19 -16.32
C ASP A 104 -1.32 -20.35 -14.92
N ALA A 105 -0.58 -20.08 -13.86
CA ALA A 105 -1.11 -20.13 -12.51
C ALA A 105 -2.20 -19.07 -12.30
N PRO A 106 -3.28 -19.37 -11.56
CA PRO A 106 -4.34 -18.42 -11.32
C PRO A 106 -3.83 -17.21 -10.54
N LEU A 107 -4.27 -16.01 -10.96
CA LEU A 107 -3.94 -14.78 -10.24
C LEU A 107 -4.62 -14.78 -8.86
N GLU A 108 -3.88 -14.34 -7.85
CA GLU A 108 -4.43 -14.06 -6.53
C GLU A 108 -4.89 -12.59 -6.45
N ALA A 109 -5.85 -12.29 -5.57
CA ALA A 109 -6.35 -10.93 -5.34
C ALA A 109 -5.35 -10.14 -4.48
N ARG A 110 -4.27 -9.63 -5.10
CA ARG A 110 -3.15 -8.97 -4.42
C ARG A 110 -2.84 -7.56 -4.91
N ALA A 111 -3.47 -7.14 -6.00
CA ALA A 111 -3.26 -5.80 -6.55
C ALA A 111 -4.57 -5.26 -7.13
N ILE A 112 -4.87 -4.01 -6.81
CA ILE A 112 -5.93 -3.21 -7.43
C ILE A 112 -5.39 -1.79 -7.56
N GLY A 113 -5.56 -1.18 -8.71
CA GLY A 113 -5.11 0.18 -9.00
C GLY A 113 -6.20 1.01 -9.64
N ALA A 114 -6.13 2.31 -9.46
CA ALA A 114 -7.06 3.26 -10.07
C ALA A 114 -6.41 4.65 -10.19
N THR A 115 -6.99 5.49 -11.04
CA THR A 115 -6.70 6.92 -11.09
C THR A 115 -7.69 7.65 -10.19
N ILE A 116 -7.19 8.44 -9.24
CA ILE A 116 -7.99 9.22 -8.29
C ILE A 116 -7.39 10.62 -8.18
N GLY A 117 -8.13 11.65 -8.55
CA GLY A 117 -7.65 13.04 -8.53
C GLY A 117 -6.38 13.26 -9.37
N GLY A 118 -6.21 12.51 -10.47
CA GLY A 118 -5.04 12.54 -11.33
C GLY A 118 -3.84 11.73 -10.84
N LEU A 119 -3.93 11.09 -9.68
CA LEU A 119 -2.91 10.20 -9.12
C LEU A 119 -3.22 8.75 -9.49
N GLU A 120 -2.23 8.00 -9.95
CA GLU A 120 -2.35 6.54 -10.09
C GLU A 120 -1.96 5.86 -8.79
N LEU A 121 -2.94 5.24 -8.13
CA LEU A 121 -2.79 4.65 -6.80
C LEU A 121 -3.02 3.15 -6.86
N TRP A 122 -2.10 2.38 -6.30
CA TRP A 122 -2.19 0.93 -6.20
C TRP A 122 -2.25 0.45 -4.75
N SER A 123 -3.25 -0.37 -4.42
CA SER A 123 -3.28 -1.18 -3.20
C SER A 123 -2.64 -2.54 -3.48
N LEU A 124 -1.53 -2.82 -2.81
CA LEU A 124 -0.72 -4.02 -3.02
C LEU A 124 -0.63 -4.87 -1.75
N TYR A 125 -0.86 -6.17 -1.90
CA TYR A 125 -0.60 -7.18 -0.88
C TYR A 125 0.46 -8.15 -1.42
N VAL A 126 1.73 -7.81 -1.24
CA VAL A 126 2.86 -8.61 -1.70
C VAL A 126 2.83 -10.00 -1.03
N PRO A 127 3.09 -11.09 -1.77
CA PRO A 127 3.13 -12.42 -1.17
C PRO A 127 4.06 -12.50 0.05
N ASN A 128 3.61 -13.14 1.14
CA ASN A 128 4.39 -13.26 2.37
C ASN A 128 5.69 -14.08 2.19
N GLY A 129 5.68 -15.10 1.33
CA GLY A 129 6.82 -16.01 1.12
C GLY A 129 6.77 -17.28 1.96
N ARG A 130 6.07 -17.30 3.10
CA ARG A 130 5.89 -18.42 4.04
C ARG A 130 7.18 -18.95 4.67
N GLY A 131 8.20 -19.23 3.89
CA GLY A 131 9.52 -19.71 4.32
C GLY A 131 10.48 -19.71 3.14
N LEU A 132 11.79 -19.64 3.38
CA LEU A 132 12.80 -19.50 2.33
C LEU A 132 12.83 -20.70 1.36
N ASP A 133 12.43 -21.88 1.81
CA ASP A 133 12.36 -23.11 1.01
C ASP A 133 10.94 -23.38 0.44
N ASP A 134 9.95 -22.51 0.71
CA ASP A 134 8.59 -22.67 0.19
C ASP A 134 8.51 -22.14 -1.26
N PRO A 135 7.82 -22.81 -2.19
CA PRO A 135 7.59 -22.29 -3.54
C PRO A 135 6.95 -20.89 -3.54
N HIS A 136 6.19 -20.53 -2.51
CA HIS A 136 5.59 -19.22 -2.35
C HIS A 136 6.64 -18.10 -2.14
N TYR A 137 7.86 -18.45 -1.68
CA TYR A 137 8.95 -17.49 -1.60
C TYR A 137 9.48 -17.10 -2.99
N ARG A 138 9.62 -18.10 -3.89
CA ARG A 138 9.99 -17.81 -5.29
C ARG A 138 8.92 -16.96 -5.98
N TYR A 139 7.65 -17.32 -5.78
CA TYR A 139 6.52 -16.51 -6.26
C TYR A 139 6.59 -15.06 -5.77
N LYS A 140 6.94 -14.82 -4.50
CA LYS A 140 7.14 -13.48 -3.96
C LYS A 140 8.19 -12.69 -4.75
N LEU A 141 9.35 -13.29 -5.00
CA LEU A 141 10.44 -12.64 -5.74
C LEU A 141 10.06 -12.35 -7.19
N ASP A 142 9.41 -13.31 -7.86
CA ASP A 142 8.93 -13.15 -9.24
C ASP A 142 7.84 -12.06 -9.32
N TRP A 143 6.97 -11.96 -8.29
CA TRP A 143 5.94 -10.93 -8.18
C TRP A 143 6.55 -9.52 -8.03
N LEU A 144 7.57 -9.39 -7.20
CA LEU A 144 8.30 -8.12 -7.00
C LEU A 144 9.07 -7.70 -8.26
N GLU A 145 9.68 -8.66 -8.97
CA GLU A 145 10.36 -8.37 -10.24
C GLU A 145 9.37 -7.91 -11.32
N ALA A 146 8.19 -8.52 -11.40
CA ALA A 146 7.14 -8.07 -12.32
C ALA A 146 6.63 -6.67 -11.96
N LEU A 147 6.47 -6.36 -10.66
CA LEU A 147 6.09 -5.02 -10.18
C LEU A 147 7.16 -3.99 -10.55
N ARG A 148 8.45 -4.33 -10.36
CA ARG A 148 9.58 -3.49 -10.76
C ARG A 148 9.55 -3.19 -12.26
N GLY A 149 9.31 -4.23 -13.09
CA GLY A 149 9.17 -4.06 -14.54
C GLY A 149 8.05 -3.10 -14.90
N TYR A 150 6.88 -3.27 -14.29
CA TYR A 150 5.75 -2.37 -14.51
C TYR A 150 6.07 -0.92 -14.12
N ALA A 151 6.70 -0.71 -12.95
CA ALA A 151 7.11 0.62 -12.51
C ALA A 151 8.08 1.28 -13.50
N ALA A 152 9.12 0.54 -13.91
CA ALA A 152 10.12 1.03 -14.86
C ALA A 152 9.50 1.41 -16.21
N ASP A 153 8.62 0.56 -16.76
CA ASP A 153 7.96 0.81 -18.05
C ASP A 153 7.00 2.02 -17.95
N ALA A 154 6.23 2.12 -16.87
CA ALA A 154 5.30 3.22 -16.66
C ALA A 154 6.02 4.57 -16.55
N LEU A 155 7.12 4.64 -15.77
CA LEU A 155 7.90 5.87 -15.58
C LEU A 155 8.78 6.20 -16.79
N ALA A 156 9.22 5.20 -17.58
CA ALA A 156 9.89 5.45 -18.83
C ALA A 156 8.95 6.02 -19.92
N ALA A 157 7.68 5.60 -19.90
CA ALA A 157 6.65 6.11 -20.82
C ALA A 157 6.19 7.53 -20.46
N ASP A 158 6.13 7.85 -19.18
CA ASP A 158 5.73 9.16 -18.65
C ASP A 158 6.52 9.45 -17.35
N PRO A 159 7.64 10.19 -17.43
CA PRO A 159 8.46 10.54 -16.28
C PRO A 159 7.76 11.43 -15.24
N ASP A 160 6.74 12.19 -15.65
CA ASP A 160 5.98 13.09 -14.80
C ASP A 160 4.73 12.41 -14.19
N ARG A 161 4.55 11.11 -14.43
CA ARG A 161 3.43 10.33 -13.92
C ARG A 161 3.44 10.30 -12.39
N ALA A 162 2.36 10.79 -11.79
CA ALA A 162 2.15 10.72 -10.33
C ALA A 162 1.61 9.32 -9.96
N LEU A 163 2.53 8.38 -9.73
CA LEU A 163 2.26 6.96 -9.44
C LEU A 163 2.66 6.64 -8.00
N ALA A 164 1.80 5.91 -7.26
CA ALA A 164 2.15 5.36 -5.96
C ALA A 164 1.76 3.88 -5.82
N PHE A 165 2.70 3.05 -5.40
CA PHE A 165 2.48 1.70 -4.92
C PHE A 165 2.40 1.71 -3.40
N THR A 166 1.24 1.32 -2.88
CA THR A 166 0.97 1.39 -1.44
C THR A 166 0.57 0.02 -0.92
N GLY A 167 0.86 -0.28 0.34
CA GLY A 167 0.38 -1.50 0.96
C GLY A 167 1.41 -2.26 1.78
N ASP A 168 1.07 -3.52 2.01
CA ASP A 168 1.88 -4.48 2.73
C ASP A 168 2.86 -5.18 1.76
N PHE A 169 4.13 -4.77 1.84
CA PHE A 169 5.20 -5.35 1.02
C PHE A 169 5.78 -6.62 1.61
N ASN A 170 5.42 -6.96 2.85
CA ASN A 170 5.97 -8.13 3.55
C ASN A 170 7.51 -8.17 3.57
N ILE A 171 8.18 -7.02 3.51
CA ILE A 171 9.64 -6.86 3.55
C ILE A 171 10.00 -5.78 4.56
N ALA A 172 10.98 -6.07 5.44
CA ALA A 172 11.70 -5.09 6.25
C ALA A 172 13.04 -4.80 5.55
N PRO A 173 13.15 -3.68 4.79
CA PRO A 173 14.26 -3.47 3.87
C PRO A 173 15.60 -3.23 4.55
N THR A 174 15.58 -2.77 5.79
CA THR A 174 16.80 -2.54 6.59
C THR A 174 16.65 -3.12 8.00
N ASP A 175 17.77 -3.19 8.74
CA ASP A 175 17.72 -3.66 10.13
C ASP A 175 16.93 -2.71 11.03
N ALA A 176 16.87 -1.43 10.70
CA ALA A 176 16.04 -0.45 11.42
C ALA A 176 14.53 -0.69 11.24
N ASP A 177 14.14 -1.44 10.21
CA ASP A 177 12.75 -1.82 9.93
C ASP A 177 12.32 -3.12 10.62
N ASN A 178 13.24 -3.81 11.29
CA ASN A 178 12.98 -5.06 12.00
C ASN A 178 13.37 -4.95 13.49
N GLY A 179 12.36 -4.93 14.36
CA GLY A 179 12.54 -5.03 15.82
C GLY A 179 12.05 -6.36 16.40
N ASP A 180 11.57 -7.31 15.55
CA ASP A 180 11.16 -8.64 15.99
C ASP A 180 12.39 -9.56 16.08
N PRO A 181 12.79 -10.00 17.30
CA PRO A 181 13.99 -10.82 17.47
C PRO A 181 13.86 -12.25 16.91
N THR A 182 12.66 -12.66 16.47
CA THR A 182 12.44 -13.97 15.82
C THR A 182 12.53 -13.91 14.31
N VAL A 183 12.53 -12.70 13.74
CA VAL A 183 12.72 -12.48 12.31
C VAL A 183 14.22 -12.23 12.07
N VAL A 184 14.90 -13.25 11.53
CA VAL A 184 16.35 -13.31 11.43
C VAL A 184 16.78 -13.41 9.98
N GLU A 185 17.72 -12.56 9.56
CA GLU A 185 18.29 -12.58 8.22
C GLU A 185 18.88 -13.98 7.89
N GLY A 186 18.56 -14.47 6.69
CA GLY A 186 18.99 -15.76 6.21
C GLY A 186 18.25 -16.97 6.81
N ALA A 187 17.33 -16.76 7.77
CA ALA A 187 16.55 -17.83 8.37
C ALA A 187 15.03 -17.67 8.18
N THR A 188 14.55 -16.43 8.02
CA THR A 188 13.13 -16.14 7.86
C THR A 188 12.87 -15.24 6.66
N THR A 189 11.63 -15.22 6.17
CA THR A 189 11.16 -14.23 5.20
C THR A 189 11.13 -12.81 5.81
N HIS A 190 10.85 -11.80 5.01
CA HIS A 190 10.80 -10.36 5.30
C HIS A 190 12.16 -9.67 5.39
N VAL A 191 13.23 -10.36 5.73
CA VAL A 191 14.58 -9.79 5.93
C VAL A 191 15.65 -10.50 5.12
N SER A 192 15.30 -11.43 4.26
CA SER A 192 16.29 -12.15 3.45
C SER A 192 17.00 -11.21 2.46
N PRO A 193 18.27 -11.45 2.12
CA PRO A 193 18.99 -10.62 1.15
C PRO A 193 18.29 -10.49 -0.20
N PRO A 194 17.68 -11.56 -0.80
CA PRO A 194 16.93 -11.41 -2.05
C PRO A 194 15.69 -10.53 -1.93
N GLU A 195 14.96 -10.56 -0.80
CA GLU A 195 13.80 -9.68 -0.56
C GLU A 195 14.23 -8.21 -0.45
N ARG A 196 15.28 -7.93 0.31
CA ARG A 196 15.85 -6.59 0.46
C ARG A 196 16.40 -6.06 -0.86
N GLU A 197 17.00 -6.92 -1.68
CA GLU A 197 17.45 -6.56 -3.03
C GLU A 197 16.27 -6.23 -3.95
N ALA A 198 15.21 -7.05 -3.93
CA ALA A 198 14.00 -6.80 -4.72
C ALA A 198 13.33 -5.48 -4.32
N PHE A 199 13.29 -5.15 -3.01
CA PHE A 199 12.79 -3.85 -2.55
C PHE A 199 13.66 -2.69 -3.03
N ARG A 200 14.98 -2.82 -2.96
CA ARG A 200 15.92 -1.80 -3.47
C ARG A 200 15.74 -1.59 -4.97
N ALA A 201 15.55 -2.67 -5.72
CA ALA A 201 15.33 -2.61 -7.16
C ALA A 201 14.05 -1.84 -7.55
N LEU A 202 13.01 -1.82 -6.68
CA LEU A 202 11.84 -0.94 -6.85
C LEU A 202 12.24 0.54 -6.70
N LEU A 203 13.07 0.87 -5.72
CA LEU A 203 13.56 2.25 -5.54
C LEU A 203 14.45 2.66 -6.72
N ASP A 204 15.33 1.79 -7.18
CA ASP A 204 16.22 2.03 -8.33
C ASP A 204 15.43 2.18 -9.65
N ALA A 205 14.21 1.66 -9.72
CA ALA A 205 13.29 1.85 -10.85
C ALA A 205 12.61 3.23 -10.87
N GLY A 206 12.93 4.13 -9.93
CA GLY A 206 12.42 5.51 -9.88
C GLY A 206 11.35 5.75 -8.82
N LEU A 207 11.19 4.83 -7.86
CA LEU A 207 10.29 5.00 -6.73
C LEU A 207 11.02 5.52 -5.49
N THR A 208 10.31 6.21 -4.62
CA THR A 208 10.82 6.76 -3.36
C THR A 208 9.93 6.29 -2.19
N ASP A 209 10.53 5.87 -1.08
CA ASP A 209 9.80 5.69 0.19
C ASP A 209 9.44 7.07 0.73
N THR A 210 8.16 7.44 0.59
CA THR A 210 7.69 8.80 0.91
C THR A 210 7.54 9.04 2.41
N VAL A 211 7.54 7.98 3.23
CA VAL A 211 7.28 8.06 4.67
C VAL A 211 8.57 8.18 5.48
N ARG A 212 9.61 7.40 5.16
CA ARG A 212 10.84 7.33 5.96
C ARG A 212 11.58 8.67 6.10
N PRO A 213 11.66 9.54 5.08
CA PRO A 213 12.28 10.86 5.23
C PRO A 213 11.58 11.76 6.26
N LEU A 214 10.26 11.60 6.42
CA LEU A 214 9.44 12.40 7.35
C LEU A 214 9.30 11.72 8.71
N ILE A 215 9.29 10.38 8.77
CA ILE A 215 9.20 9.58 10.00
C ILE A 215 10.39 8.60 10.04
N PRO A 216 11.53 9.01 10.61
CA PRO A 216 12.76 8.21 10.60
C PRO A 216 12.66 6.87 11.32
N THR A 217 11.72 6.72 12.27
CA THR A 217 11.53 5.52 13.08
C THR A 217 10.06 5.15 13.18
N GLY A 218 9.77 3.87 13.44
CA GLY A 218 8.40 3.38 13.64
C GLY A 218 8.19 2.07 12.90
N TYR A 219 7.32 1.25 13.47
CA TYR A 219 6.88 -0.01 12.88
C TYR A 219 5.41 0.10 12.47
N THR A 220 5.01 -0.76 11.54
CA THR A 220 3.63 -0.80 11.01
C THR A 220 2.93 -2.11 11.34
N TYR A 221 3.67 -3.14 11.75
CA TYR A 221 3.21 -4.49 12.03
C TYR A 221 3.77 -5.02 13.37
N TRP A 222 2.94 -5.76 14.14
CA TRP A 222 3.33 -6.53 15.34
C TRP A 222 2.51 -7.82 15.40
N ASP A 223 3.17 -8.99 15.40
CA ASP A 223 2.50 -10.28 15.61
C ASP A 223 1.66 -10.24 16.90
N TYR A 224 0.48 -10.89 16.87
CA TYR A 224 -0.38 -11.00 18.05
C TYR A 224 0.25 -11.79 19.20
N LYS A 225 1.21 -12.66 18.89
CA LYS A 225 1.84 -13.56 19.85
C LYS A 225 2.92 -12.85 20.68
N GLN A 226 3.24 -13.45 21.82
CA GLN A 226 4.39 -13.12 22.67
C GLN A 226 4.48 -11.65 23.13
N LEU A 227 3.34 -10.95 23.22
CA LEU A 227 3.30 -9.52 23.63
C LEU A 227 4.18 -8.61 22.77
N ARG A 228 4.30 -8.87 21.46
CA ARG A 228 5.16 -8.10 20.54
C ARG A 228 4.84 -6.61 20.57
N PHE A 229 3.56 -6.24 20.50
CA PHE A 229 3.16 -4.85 20.50
C PHE A 229 3.52 -4.10 21.78
N PRO A 230 3.22 -4.59 23.03
CA PRO A 230 3.69 -3.94 24.25
C PRO A 230 5.20 -3.81 24.38
N ARG A 231 5.97 -4.75 23.84
CA ARG A 231 7.44 -4.72 23.83
C ARG A 231 8.01 -3.87 22.71
N ASN A 232 7.17 -3.38 21.81
CA ASN A 232 7.56 -2.70 20.58
C ASN A 232 8.50 -3.52 19.69
N GLU A 233 8.32 -4.84 19.66
CA GLU A 233 9.04 -5.79 18.83
C GLU A 233 8.23 -5.97 17.52
N GLY A 234 8.32 -5.01 16.61
CA GLY A 234 7.54 -4.95 15.38
C GLY A 234 8.41 -4.86 14.14
N MET A 235 7.76 -4.76 12.99
CA MET A 235 8.41 -4.51 11.70
C MET A 235 7.73 -3.35 10.97
N ARG A 236 8.48 -2.64 10.14
CA ARG A 236 7.91 -1.75 9.13
C ARG A 236 7.89 -2.49 7.80
N ILE A 237 6.73 -2.92 7.39
CA ILE A 237 6.49 -3.70 6.17
C ILE A 237 5.39 -3.13 5.29
N ASP A 238 4.74 -2.05 5.74
CA ASP A 238 3.75 -1.29 4.98
C ASP A 238 4.38 0.01 4.48
N PHE A 239 4.19 0.32 3.19
CA PHE A 239 4.86 1.42 2.52
C PHE A 239 3.91 2.19 1.61
N ILE A 240 4.30 3.44 1.31
CA ILE A 240 3.82 4.27 0.22
C ILE A 240 5.04 4.64 -0.61
N LEU A 241 5.25 3.91 -1.72
CA LEU A 241 6.36 4.14 -2.66
C LEU A 241 5.84 4.98 -3.82
N GLY A 242 6.26 6.23 -3.89
CA GLY A 242 5.85 7.17 -4.91
C GLY A 242 6.88 7.37 -6.02
N SER A 243 6.43 7.65 -7.23
CA SER A 243 7.25 8.26 -8.27
C SER A 243 7.78 9.63 -7.82
N HIS A 244 8.68 10.22 -8.56
CA HIS A 244 9.21 11.56 -8.25
C HIS A 244 8.07 12.59 -8.14
N ALA A 245 7.18 12.65 -9.13
CA ALA A 245 6.05 13.58 -9.14
C ALA A 245 5.10 13.38 -7.94
N PHE A 246 4.85 12.12 -7.53
CA PHE A 246 4.07 11.84 -6.34
C PHE A 246 4.82 12.23 -5.05
N ALA A 247 6.10 11.87 -4.96
CA ALA A 247 6.91 12.12 -3.76
C ALA A 247 7.12 13.62 -3.49
N ASP A 248 7.26 14.42 -4.53
CA ASP A 248 7.40 15.88 -4.42
C ASP A 248 6.14 16.58 -3.87
N ALA A 249 4.97 15.99 -4.10
CA ALA A 249 3.71 16.50 -3.55
C ALA A 249 3.51 16.12 -2.07
N VAL A 250 4.28 15.18 -1.52
CA VAL A 250 4.11 14.73 -0.13
C VAL A 250 4.68 15.75 0.85
N VAL A 251 3.82 16.33 1.68
CA VAL A 251 4.19 17.37 2.65
C VAL A 251 4.19 16.88 4.10
N ALA A 252 3.46 15.79 4.40
CA ALA A 252 3.44 15.18 5.73
C ALA A 252 3.21 13.67 5.65
N ALA A 253 3.59 12.96 6.71
CA ALA A 253 3.35 11.53 6.85
C ALA A 253 2.96 11.18 8.29
N SER A 254 2.26 10.05 8.48
CA SER A 254 1.90 9.53 9.79
C SER A 254 1.86 8.01 9.83
N ILE A 255 2.23 7.42 11.00
CA ILE A 255 2.04 6.01 11.32
C ILE A 255 1.10 5.96 12.53
N HIS A 256 -0.11 5.46 12.34
CA HIS A 256 -1.17 5.50 13.35
C HIS A 256 -1.07 4.32 14.32
N ARG A 257 0.02 4.26 15.09
CA ARG A 257 0.36 3.16 16.00
C ARG A 257 -0.78 2.82 16.97
N ASP A 258 -1.59 3.79 17.35
CA ASP A 258 -2.68 3.60 18.31
C ASP A 258 -3.82 2.75 17.74
N GLU A 259 -3.92 2.56 16.43
CA GLU A 259 -4.83 1.62 15.81
C GLU A 259 -4.49 0.14 16.13
N ARG A 260 -3.34 -0.14 16.71
CA ARG A 260 -2.99 -1.47 17.27
C ARG A 260 -3.59 -1.70 18.67
N LYS A 261 -4.25 -0.69 19.28
CA LYS A 261 -4.90 -0.76 20.60
C LYS A 261 -6.40 -1.03 20.48
N GLY A 262 -7.04 -1.38 21.60
CA GLY A 262 -8.49 -1.59 21.68
C GLY A 262 -8.93 -3.01 21.32
N GLU A 263 -10.20 -3.16 20.93
CA GLU A 263 -10.81 -4.47 20.68
C GLU A 263 -10.53 -4.92 19.23
N ILE A 264 -10.15 -6.18 19.05
CA ILE A 264 -9.94 -6.87 17.77
C ILE A 264 -9.14 -6.01 16.76
N PRO A 265 -7.99 -5.42 17.14
CA PRO A 265 -7.21 -4.60 16.22
C PRO A 265 -6.62 -5.46 15.10
N SER A 266 -6.25 -4.85 13.96
CA SER A 266 -5.34 -5.50 13.00
C SER A 266 -3.96 -5.68 13.63
N ASP A 267 -3.17 -6.61 13.16
CA ASP A 267 -1.73 -6.72 13.47
C ASP A 267 -0.90 -5.64 12.77
N HIS A 268 -1.47 -4.98 11.76
CA HIS A 268 -0.93 -3.79 11.12
C HIS A 268 -1.64 -2.53 11.60
N VAL A 269 -0.99 -1.38 11.38
CA VAL A 269 -1.55 -0.05 11.59
C VAL A 269 -1.52 0.77 10.32
N PRO A 270 -2.42 1.77 10.15
CA PRO A 270 -2.42 2.64 8.99
C PRO A 270 -1.14 3.46 8.87
N VAL A 271 -0.71 3.64 7.62
CA VAL A 271 0.31 4.60 7.22
C VAL A 271 -0.34 5.59 6.29
N ALA A 272 -0.15 6.88 6.52
CA ALA A 272 -0.75 7.92 5.69
C ALA A 272 0.26 8.99 5.29
N VAL A 273 -0.02 9.62 4.14
CA VAL A 273 0.67 10.82 3.64
C VAL A 273 -0.35 11.90 3.29
N ASP A 274 0.05 13.14 3.49
CA ASP A 274 -0.67 14.32 3.01
C ASP A 274 0.05 14.86 1.79
N LEU A 275 -0.70 15.11 0.72
CA LEU A 275 -0.20 15.69 -0.51
C LEU A 275 -0.71 17.13 -0.66
N ASP A 276 0.17 18.01 -1.10
CA ASP A 276 -0.17 19.33 -1.64
C ASP A 276 -0.22 19.17 -3.17
N LEU A 277 -1.41 19.30 -3.73
CA LEU A 277 -1.69 19.16 -5.17
C LEU A 277 -1.95 20.50 -5.84
N ALA A 278 -1.86 21.62 -5.08
CA ALA A 278 -1.99 22.95 -5.65
C ALA A 278 -0.93 23.17 -6.74
N ALA A 279 -1.35 23.67 -7.89
CA ALA A 279 -0.38 24.08 -8.90
C ALA A 279 0.57 25.13 -8.28
N PRO A 280 1.89 25.05 -8.55
CA PRO A 280 2.81 26.07 -8.05
C PRO A 280 2.32 27.45 -8.47
N ASP A 281 2.19 28.34 -7.50
CA ASP A 281 1.77 29.74 -7.76
C ASP A 281 2.67 30.35 -8.85
N ASP A 282 2.07 30.81 -9.93
CA ASP A 282 2.76 31.45 -11.08
C ASP A 282 3.42 32.81 -10.68
N ASP A 283 3.27 33.22 -9.40
CA ASP A 283 3.74 34.48 -8.85
C ASP A 283 5.24 34.50 -8.48
N ASP A 284 5.93 33.37 -8.47
CA ASP A 284 7.37 33.28 -8.16
C ASP A 284 8.28 33.42 -9.40
N ARG A 285 7.73 33.76 -10.57
CA ARG A 285 8.57 34.11 -11.71
C ARG A 285 9.21 35.48 -11.47
N PRO A 286 10.55 35.58 -11.44
CA PRO A 286 11.20 36.88 -11.33
C PRO A 286 10.74 37.76 -12.50
N MET A 287 10.11 38.89 -12.18
CA MET A 287 9.79 39.91 -13.17
C MET A 287 11.11 40.39 -13.79
N ILE A 288 11.38 39.95 -14.99
CA ILE A 288 12.51 40.47 -15.80
C ILE A 288 12.08 41.85 -16.28
N TRP A 289 12.69 42.88 -15.72
CA TRP A 289 12.60 44.27 -16.17
C TRP A 289 13.60 44.56 -17.29
#